data_55ce55bf5622c476e870f86930266dfb
#
_entry.id   55ce55bf5622c476e870f86930266dfb
#
_cell.length_a   1.000
_cell.length_b   1.000
_cell.length_c   1.000
_cell.angle_alpha   90.00
_cell.angle_beta   90.00
_cell.angle_gamma   90.00
#
_symmetry.space_group_name_H-M   'P 1'
#
loop_
_entity.id
_entity.type
_entity.pdbx_description
1 polymer ?
#
loop_
_entity_poly.entity_id
_entity_poly.type
_entity_poly.pdbx_seq_one_letter_code
_entity_poly.pdbx_strand_id
1 'polypeptide(L)'
;MKKLLVLSLSVMLFSLTVLAQGKPKNVVLLIGDGMGLAQIYAGMVANGNKLQLERCKNVGFVKTYSASHFTTDSGAGGTALACGVKTKNGMIGMNADSMAVYSILELAEKNSLATGIVSACAVTHATPASFIAHVNNRNMYEEIATDYLKTDIDVFVGGGRKYFEERADNRNLIDELKAKNYQVAYTIDDVKAIKSGKLAGLLYEDQNPAMPERGKMLPDATMAAIEILDNNKKGFFLMVEGSQIDWASHDNDAAQVVKEVLDFDETVGRVLDYAQKHGNTLVIITADHETGGLTFPTGNIKAGTFEAAFTTKGHTGIPVPVFAFGPGADKFTGFMENMSIKAKIERLLRL
;
A
#
# COMPACT_ATOMS: atom_id res chain seq x y z
N MET A 1 47.20 -63.34 -8.73
CA MET A 1 46.97 -62.21 -7.79
C MET A 1 46.20 -61.12 -8.55
N LYS A 2 44.89 -61.13 -8.40
CA LYS A 2 44.01 -60.09 -9.06
C LYS A 2 43.70 -59.03 -8.03
N LYS A 3 44.13 -57.76 -8.27
CA LYS A 3 43.78 -56.63 -7.44
C LYS A 3 42.40 -56.13 -7.85
N LEU A 4 41.42 -56.25 -6.95
CA LEU A 4 40.10 -55.66 -7.06
C LEU A 4 40.20 -54.15 -6.75
N LEU A 5 39.91 -53.34 -7.75
CA LEU A 5 39.78 -51.88 -7.58
C LEU A 5 38.34 -51.62 -7.19
N VAL A 6 38.13 -51.22 -5.95
CA VAL A 6 36.80 -50.75 -5.46
C VAL A 6 36.69 -49.26 -5.77
N LEU A 7 35.88 -48.96 -6.77
CA LEU A 7 35.53 -47.57 -7.11
C LEU A 7 34.37 -47.13 -6.23
N SER A 8 34.62 -46.33 -5.18
CA SER A 8 33.60 -45.77 -4.34
C SER A 8 32.95 -44.59 -5.05
N LEU A 9 31.75 -44.77 -5.56
CA LEU A 9 30.93 -43.71 -6.17
C LEU A 9 30.23 -42.96 -5.04
N SER A 10 30.83 -41.82 -4.61
CA SER A 10 30.19 -40.90 -3.67
C SER A 10 29.08 -40.13 -4.41
N VAL A 11 27.85 -40.61 -4.30
CA VAL A 11 26.68 -39.85 -4.75
C VAL A 11 26.43 -38.74 -3.74
N MET A 12 26.87 -37.54 -4.09
CA MET A 12 26.53 -36.31 -3.40
C MET A 12 25.05 -36.00 -3.66
N LEU A 13 24.16 -36.45 -2.78
CA LEU A 13 22.77 -36.01 -2.77
C LEU A 13 22.75 -34.52 -2.39
N PHE A 14 22.72 -33.63 -3.37
CA PHE A 14 22.24 -32.29 -3.18
C PHE A 14 20.76 -32.37 -2.86
N SER A 15 20.41 -32.44 -1.58
CA SER A 15 19.05 -32.21 -1.12
C SER A 15 18.70 -30.76 -1.43
N LEU A 16 18.05 -30.52 -2.58
CA LEU A 16 17.27 -29.31 -2.80
C LEU A 16 16.16 -29.31 -1.74
N THR A 17 16.46 -28.75 -0.58
CA THR A 17 15.41 -28.30 0.33
C THR A 17 14.67 -27.20 -0.39
N VAL A 18 13.62 -27.57 -1.12
CA VAL A 18 12.53 -26.66 -1.41
C VAL A 18 11.98 -26.31 -0.02
N LEU A 19 12.50 -25.22 0.56
CA LEU A 19 11.89 -24.60 1.72
C LEU A 19 10.45 -24.29 1.26
N ALA A 20 9.50 -25.12 1.67
CA ALA A 20 8.11 -24.76 1.58
C ALA A 20 8.02 -23.38 2.25
N GLN A 21 7.87 -22.32 1.45
CA GLN A 21 7.74 -20.98 1.99
C GLN A 21 6.58 -21.04 2.98
N GLY A 22 6.87 -20.84 4.26
CA GLY A 22 5.87 -20.84 5.32
C GLY A 22 4.76 -19.85 4.99
N LYS A 23 3.62 -19.95 5.63
CA LYS A 23 2.57 -18.95 5.48
C LYS A 23 3.05 -17.63 6.09
N PRO A 24 2.67 -16.48 5.52
CA PRO A 24 3.01 -15.20 6.13
C PRO A 24 2.31 -15.07 7.49
N LYS A 25 3.01 -14.48 8.42
CA LYS A 25 2.47 -13.99 9.69
C LYS A 25 1.98 -12.54 9.54
N ASN A 26 2.70 -11.76 8.74
CA ASN A 26 2.47 -10.36 8.49
C ASN A 26 2.18 -10.11 7.01
N VAL A 27 1.37 -9.09 6.72
CA VAL A 27 1.16 -8.59 5.37
C VAL A 27 1.34 -7.07 5.35
N VAL A 28 2.14 -6.59 4.40
CA VAL A 28 2.23 -5.17 4.05
C VAL A 28 1.74 -5.00 2.61
N LEU A 29 0.64 -4.26 2.45
CA LEU A 29 0.09 -3.88 1.15
C LEU A 29 0.46 -2.43 0.86
N LEU A 30 1.33 -2.22 -0.13
CA LEU A 30 1.74 -0.89 -0.58
C LEU A 30 0.99 -0.54 -1.87
N ILE A 31 0.35 0.63 -1.89
CA ILE A 31 -0.44 1.13 -3.01
C ILE A 31 0.17 2.45 -3.48
N GLY A 32 0.70 2.47 -4.70
CA GLY A 32 1.02 3.73 -5.38
C GLY A 32 -0.23 4.20 -6.12
N ASP A 33 -0.91 5.22 -5.60
CA ASP A 33 -2.11 5.76 -6.24
C ASP A 33 -1.76 6.29 -7.64
N GLY A 34 -2.52 5.87 -8.65
CA GLY A 34 -2.28 6.25 -10.04
C GLY A 34 -1.03 5.65 -10.69
N MET A 35 -0.34 4.73 -10.00
CA MET A 35 0.97 4.19 -10.40
C MET A 35 0.84 3.07 -11.43
N GLY A 36 0.70 3.40 -12.70
CA GLY A 36 0.84 2.45 -13.79
C GLY A 36 2.30 2.10 -14.10
N LEU A 37 2.49 1.25 -15.10
CA LEU A 37 3.84 0.81 -15.51
C LEU A 37 4.71 1.98 -16.01
N ALA A 38 4.11 2.98 -16.64
CA ALA A 38 4.85 4.14 -17.15
C ALA A 38 5.39 5.02 -16.00
N GLN A 39 4.60 5.25 -14.94
CA GLN A 39 5.04 5.98 -13.77
C GLN A 39 6.24 5.27 -13.09
N ILE A 40 6.16 3.95 -12.94
CA ILE A 40 7.27 3.14 -12.43
C ILE A 40 8.51 3.29 -13.31
N TYR A 41 8.34 3.22 -14.63
CA TYR A 41 9.46 3.33 -15.55
C TYR A 41 10.08 4.72 -15.59
N ALA A 42 9.28 5.79 -15.40
CA ALA A 42 9.79 7.16 -15.23
C ALA A 42 10.77 7.25 -14.05
N GLY A 43 10.35 6.75 -12.87
CA GLY A 43 11.21 6.69 -11.69
C GLY A 43 12.46 5.84 -11.92
N MET A 44 12.31 4.68 -12.57
CA MET A 44 13.43 3.79 -12.89
C MET A 44 14.47 4.48 -13.77
N VAL A 45 14.06 5.08 -14.88
CA VAL A 45 14.98 5.79 -15.81
C VAL A 45 15.72 6.91 -15.09
N ALA A 46 15.01 7.73 -14.34
CA ALA A 46 15.59 8.85 -13.60
C ALA A 46 16.55 8.41 -12.49
N ASN A 47 16.40 7.20 -11.96
CA ASN A 47 17.22 6.64 -10.87
C ASN A 47 18.30 5.66 -11.38
N GLY A 48 18.92 5.97 -12.52
CA GLY A 48 19.98 5.15 -13.07
C GLY A 48 19.54 3.76 -13.52
N ASN A 49 18.31 3.64 -13.98
CA ASN A 49 17.66 2.42 -14.45
C ASN A 49 17.53 1.34 -13.37
N LYS A 50 17.22 1.74 -12.14
CA LYS A 50 17.07 0.82 -10.98
C LYS A 50 16.00 1.30 -10.02
N LEU A 51 15.19 0.34 -9.52
CA LEU A 51 14.27 0.54 -8.39
C LEU A 51 14.34 -0.65 -7.43
N GLN A 52 13.94 -0.43 -6.17
CA GLN A 52 13.78 -1.50 -5.17
C GLN A 52 12.70 -2.51 -5.58
N LEU A 53 11.68 -2.08 -6.31
CA LEU A 53 10.64 -2.92 -6.89
C LEU A 53 11.19 -4.12 -7.67
N GLU A 54 12.36 -4.02 -8.32
CA GLU A 54 12.98 -5.09 -9.09
C GLU A 54 13.42 -6.30 -8.23
N ARG A 55 13.47 -6.12 -6.92
CA ARG A 55 13.72 -7.22 -5.96
C ARG A 55 12.56 -8.21 -5.91
N CYS A 56 11.35 -7.80 -6.29
CA CYS A 56 10.17 -8.65 -6.38
C CYS A 56 10.24 -9.50 -7.64
N LYS A 57 10.28 -10.83 -7.48
CA LYS A 57 10.37 -11.78 -8.60
C LYS A 57 9.00 -12.31 -9.05
N ASN A 58 7.95 -12.10 -8.25
CA ASN A 58 6.59 -12.47 -8.59
C ASN A 58 5.86 -11.22 -9.07
N VAL A 59 5.49 -11.21 -10.34
CA VAL A 59 4.84 -10.07 -11.00
C VAL A 59 3.56 -10.54 -11.69
N GLY A 60 2.50 -9.77 -11.52
CA GLY A 60 1.21 -9.94 -12.18
C GLY A 60 0.62 -8.60 -12.59
N PHE A 61 -0.61 -8.64 -13.07
CA PHE A 61 -1.38 -7.46 -13.45
C PHE A 61 -2.81 -7.57 -12.95
N VAL A 62 -3.38 -6.46 -12.52
CA VAL A 62 -4.78 -6.38 -12.09
C VAL A 62 -5.60 -5.48 -13.00
N LYS A 63 -6.82 -5.94 -13.30
CA LYS A 63 -7.84 -5.13 -13.99
C LYS A 63 -8.52 -4.22 -12.98
N THR A 64 -8.60 -2.93 -13.30
CA THR A 64 -8.95 -1.87 -12.35
C THR A 64 -10.39 -1.37 -12.46
N TYR A 65 -11.12 -1.66 -13.55
CA TYR A 65 -12.48 -1.16 -13.78
C TYR A 65 -13.39 -1.28 -12.54
N SER A 66 -14.32 -0.32 -12.37
CA SER A 66 -15.30 -0.31 -11.29
C SER A 66 -16.63 -0.95 -11.73
N ALA A 67 -17.58 -1.08 -10.80
CA ALA A 67 -18.92 -1.56 -11.14
C ALA A 67 -19.71 -0.60 -12.04
N SER A 68 -19.34 0.68 -12.05
CA SER A 68 -20.08 1.73 -12.80
C SER A 68 -19.35 2.26 -14.02
N HIS A 69 -18.01 2.10 -14.11
CA HIS A 69 -17.19 2.73 -15.14
C HIS A 69 -16.05 1.82 -15.61
N PHE A 70 -15.70 1.95 -16.89
CA PHE A 70 -14.50 1.34 -17.46
C PHE A 70 -13.23 1.84 -16.75
N THR A 71 -13.20 3.12 -16.36
CA THR A 71 -12.13 3.74 -15.60
C THR A 71 -12.58 3.96 -14.16
N THR A 72 -11.87 3.36 -13.22
CA THR A 72 -12.16 3.50 -11.78
C THR A 72 -11.69 4.84 -11.23
N ASP A 73 -12.22 5.24 -10.08
CA ASP A 73 -11.57 6.21 -9.19
C ASP A 73 -10.91 5.49 -7.99
N SER A 74 -10.13 6.22 -7.19
CA SER A 74 -9.45 5.65 -6.02
C SER A 74 -10.43 5.09 -4.96
N GLY A 75 -11.65 5.64 -4.87
CA GLY A 75 -12.68 5.11 -3.96
C GLY A 75 -13.09 3.68 -4.32
N ALA A 76 -13.44 3.47 -5.60
CA ALA A 76 -13.82 2.14 -6.08
C ALA A 76 -12.62 1.20 -6.24
N GLY A 77 -11.45 1.72 -6.68
CA GLY A 77 -10.21 0.96 -6.80
C GLY A 77 -9.70 0.48 -5.44
N GLY A 78 -9.61 1.40 -4.47
CA GLY A 78 -9.25 1.10 -3.08
C GLY A 78 -10.23 0.12 -2.42
N THR A 79 -11.54 0.32 -2.61
CA THR A 79 -12.56 -0.61 -2.11
C THR A 79 -12.42 -2.01 -2.71
N ALA A 80 -12.07 -2.13 -4.00
CA ALA A 80 -11.84 -3.45 -4.59
C ALA A 80 -10.63 -4.16 -3.97
N LEU A 81 -9.55 -3.43 -3.67
CA LEU A 81 -8.36 -3.96 -2.99
C LEU A 81 -8.66 -4.32 -1.52
N ALA A 82 -9.38 -3.45 -0.81
CA ALA A 82 -9.65 -3.57 0.63
C ALA A 82 -10.77 -4.56 0.93
N CYS A 83 -11.90 -4.47 0.20
CA CYS A 83 -13.14 -5.19 0.50
C CYS A 83 -13.39 -6.39 -0.42
N GLY A 84 -12.63 -6.53 -1.52
CA GLY A 84 -12.75 -7.65 -2.46
C GLY A 84 -14.06 -7.63 -3.27
N VAL A 85 -14.64 -6.46 -3.48
CA VAL A 85 -15.85 -6.26 -4.28
C VAL A 85 -15.68 -5.09 -5.25
N LYS A 86 -16.32 -5.16 -6.41
CA LYS A 86 -16.45 -4.00 -7.29
C LYS A 86 -17.56 -3.10 -6.76
N THR A 87 -17.31 -1.79 -6.70
CA THR A 87 -18.29 -0.78 -6.31
C THR A 87 -18.38 0.33 -7.34
N LYS A 88 -19.29 1.29 -7.14
CA LYS A 88 -19.43 2.47 -8.00
C LYS A 88 -18.34 3.50 -7.66
N ASN A 89 -17.90 4.26 -8.66
CA ASN A 89 -16.97 5.35 -8.41
C ASN A 89 -17.50 6.29 -7.33
N GLY A 90 -16.62 6.75 -6.45
CA GLY A 90 -16.94 7.60 -5.31
C GLY A 90 -17.37 6.87 -4.04
N MET A 91 -17.69 5.58 -4.08
CA MET A 91 -18.07 4.79 -2.90
C MET A 91 -16.84 4.24 -2.17
N ILE A 92 -16.93 4.17 -0.86
CA ILE A 92 -15.88 3.72 0.06
C ILE A 92 -16.42 2.55 0.91
N GLY A 93 -15.73 1.39 0.88
CA GLY A 93 -16.01 0.26 1.76
C GLY A 93 -17.40 -0.38 1.60
N MET A 94 -18.07 -0.11 0.48
CA MET A 94 -19.42 -0.59 0.18
C MET A 94 -19.43 -1.39 -1.13
N ASN A 95 -20.41 -2.29 -1.30
CA ASN A 95 -20.68 -2.92 -2.59
C ASN A 95 -21.51 -1.99 -3.50
N ALA A 96 -21.78 -2.42 -4.74
CA ALA A 96 -22.54 -1.63 -5.71
C ALA A 96 -24.02 -1.35 -5.31
N ASP A 97 -24.53 -2.08 -4.32
CA ASP A 97 -25.87 -1.92 -3.75
C ASP A 97 -25.88 -1.06 -2.48
N SER A 98 -24.76 -0.34 -2.22
CA SER A 98 -24.59 0.55 -1.05
C SER A 98 -24.67 -0.18 0.30
N MET A 99 -24.27 -1.45 0.35
CA MET A 99 -24.12 -2.20 1.59
C MET A 99 -22.68 -2.22 2.03
N ALA A 100 -22.40 -1.95 3.31
CA ALA A 100 -21.07 -2.03 3.91
C ALA A 100 -20.48 -3.45 3.77
N VAL A 101 -19.19 -3.54 3.42
CA VAL A 101 -18.48 -4.80 3.26
C VAL A 101 -17.18 -4.74 4.06
N TYR A 102 -16.96 -5.70 4.95
CA TYR A 102 -15.74 -5.75 5.74
C TYR A 102 -14.48 -5.72 4.88
N SER A 103 -13.61 -4.78 5.20
CA SER A 103 -12.27 -4.70 4.62
C SER A 103 -11.36 -5.81 5.15
N ILE A 104 -10.23 -6.01 4.49
CA ILE A 104 -9.17 -6.91 4.98
C ILE A 104 -8.58 -6.44 6.31
N LEU A 105 -8.52 -5.12 6.55
CA LEU A 105 -8.07 -4.55 7.82
C LEU A 105 -9.03 -4.93 8.95
N GLU A 106 -10.33 -4.70 8.79
CA GLU A 106 -11.34 -5.07 9.78
C GLU A 106 -11.39 -6.57 10.05
N LEU A 107 -11.18 -7.42 9.02
CA LEU A 107 -11.06 -8.86 9.20
C LEU A 107 -9.79 -9.25 9.97
N ALA A 108 -8.68 -8.56 9.74
CA ALA A 108 -7.46 -8.76 10.50
C ALA A 108 -7.67 -8.43 11.98
N GLU A 109 -8.32 -7.31 12.30
CA GLU A 109 -8.71 -6.94 13.68
C GLU A 109 -9.57 -8.02 14.34
N LYS A 110 -10.63 -8.49 13.67
CA LYS A 110 -11.50 -9.55 14.18
C LYS A 110 -10.76 -10.85 14.51
N ASN A 111 -9.64 -11.09 13.84
CA ASN A 111 -8.75 -12.22 14.10
C ASN A 111 -7.60 -11.86 15.06
N SER A 112 -7.64 -10.67 15.66
CA SER A 112 -6.67 -10.16 16.64
C SER A 112 -5.25 -9.98 16.08
N LEU A 113 -5.11 -9.71 14.80
CA LEU A 113 -3.88 -9.16 14.24
C LEU A 113 -3.83 -7.66 14.57
N ALA A 114 -2.62 -7.13 14.72
CA ALA A 114 -2.45 -5.67 14.75
C ALA A 114 -2.69 -5.08 13.35
N THR A 115 -3.21 -3.85 13.30
CA THR A 115 -3.56 -3.22 12.03
C THR A 115 -3.07 -1.79 11.92
N GLY A 116 -2.74 -1.38 10.70
CA GLY A 116 -2.26 -0.02 10.47
C GLY A 116 -2.52 0.51 9.07
N ILE A 117 -2.53 1.84 8.99
CA ILE A 117 -2.62 2.64 7.77
C ILE A 117 -1.55 3.74 7.82
N VAL A 118 -0.78 3.89 6.75
CA VAL A 118 0.14 5.02 6.54
C VAL A 118 -0.09 5.58 5.15
N SER A 119 -0.29 6.90 5.02
CA SER A 119 -0.54 7.51 3.71
C SER A 119 0.21 8.83 3.51
N ALA A 120 0.58 9.11 2.27
CA ALA A 120 1.18 10.37 1.84
C ALA A 120 0.12 11.46 1.54
N CYS A 121 -1.11 11.28 2.05
CA CYS A 121 -2.23 12.24 1.99
C CYS A 121 -2.99 12.26 3.33
N ALA A 122 -4.12 12.95 3.39
CA ALA A 122 -5.04 12.85 4.51
C ALA A 122 -5.48 11.39 4.72
N VAL A 123 -5.48 10.90 5.95
CA VAL A 123 -5.93 9.53 6.26
C VAL A 123 -7.40 9.30 5.90
N THR A 124 -8.17 10.38 5.75
CA THR A 124 -9.57 10.37 5.30
C THR A 124 -9.73 10.39 3.78
N HIS A 125 -8.63 10.45 3.00
CA HIS A 125 -8.69 10.36 1.54
C HIS A 125 -9.13 8.96 1.09
N ALA A 126 -9.57 8.84 -0.16
CA ALA A 126 -10.31 7.68 -0.64
C ALA A 126 -9.60 6.32 -0.46
N THR A 127 -8.30 6.24 -0.75
CA THR A 127 -7.56 4.98 -0.69
C THR A 127 -7.40 4.47 0.76
N PRO A 128 -6.87 5.25 1.73
CA PRO A 128 -6.81 4.82 3.11
C PRO A 128 -8.21 4.61 3.71
N ALA A 129 -9.19 5.48 3.38
CA ALA A 129 -10.56 5.36 3.85
C ALA A 129 -11.20 4.01 3.45
N SER A 130 -10.86 3.46 2.28
CA SER A 130 -11.40 2.18 1.80
C SER A 130 -11.08 0.99 2.70
N PHE A 131 -10.11 1.10 3.57
CA PHE A 131 -9.72 0.06 4.52
C PHE A 131 -10.42 0.18 5.87
N ILE A 132 -11.08 1.31 6.15
CA ILE A 132 -11.60 1.61 7.50
C ILE A 132 -13.03 2.16 7.52
N ALA A 133 -13.54 2.72 6.42
CA ALA A 133 -14.81 3.44 6.39
C ALA A 133 -15.82 2.83 5.40
N HIS A 134 -17.11 3.14 5.63
CA HIS A 134 -18.22 2.67 4.80
C HIS A 134 -19.16 3.82 4.48
N VAL A 135 -18.83 4.60 3.45
CA VAL A 135 -19.61 5.76 3.02
C VAL A 135 -19.89 5.71 1.52
N ASN A 136 -21.03 6.28 1.11
CA ASN A 136 -21.46 6.30 -0.29
C ASN A 136 -20.79 7.42 -1.11
N ASN A 137 -20.03 8.30 -0.46
CA ASN A 137 -19.33 9.40 -1.10
C ASN A 137 -17.96 9.63 -0.44
N ARG A 138 -16.89 9.50 -1.21
CA ARG A 138 -15.49 9.68 -0.76
C ARG A 138 -15.19 11.07 -0.18
N ASN A 139 -16.03 12.06 -0.45
CA ASN A 139 -15.87 13.42 0.08
C ASN A 139 -16.48 13.63 1.46
N MET A 140 -17.05 12.59 2.08
CA MET A 140 -17.58 12.63 3.44
C MET A 140 -16.44 12.48 4.48
N TYR A 141 -15.48 13.39 4.45
CA TYR A 141 -14.24 13.29 5.23
C TYR A 141 -14.45 13.24 6.73
N GLU A 142 -15.45 13.97 7.27
CA GLU A 142 -15.75 13.96 8.70
C GLU A 142 -16.37 12.64 9.15
N GLU A 143 -17.24 12.05 8.34
CA GLU A 143 -17.80 10.73 8.59
C GLU A 143 -16.72 9.64 8.52
N ILE A 144 -15.83 9.72 7.52
CA ILE A 144 -14.67 8.83 7.40
C ILE A 144 -13.78 8.94 8.64
N ALA A 145 -13.49 10.17 9.11
CA ALA A 145 -12.73 10.37 10.35
C ALA A 145 -13.41 9.71 11.57
N THR A 146 -14.75 9.72 11.62
CA THR A 146 -15.51 9.05 12.68
C THR A 146 -15.35 7.52 12.64
N ASP A 147 -15.15 6.93 11.45
CA ASP A 147 -15.00 5.48 11.31
C ASP A 147 -13.68 4.97 11.94
N TYR A 148 -12.64 5.80 12.02
CA TYR A 148 -11.42 5.48 12.79
C TYR A 148 -11.67 5.20 14.26
N LEU A 149 -12.76 5.72 14.84
CA LEU A 149 -13.15 5.44 16.22
C LEU A 149 -14.06 4.22 16.37
N LYS A 150 -14.61 3.70 15.28
CA LYS A 150 -15.48 2.51 15.27
C LYS A 150 -14.71 1.21 15.14
N THR A 151 -13.48 1.26 14.67
CA THR A 151 -12.55 0.13 14.55
C THR A 151 -11.57 0.09 15.73
N ASP A 152 -10.78 -0.96 15.79
CA ASP A 152 -9.73 -1.12 16.81
C ASP A 152 -8.32 -0.95 16.23
N ILE A 153 -8.19 -0.20 15.12
CA ILE A 153 -6.92 0.02 14.43
C ILE A 153 -5.83 0.46 15.41
N ASP A 154 -4.63 -0.11 15.29
CA ASP A 154 -3.52 0.19 16.22
C ASP A 154 -2.76 1.43 15.80
N VAL A 155 -2.51 1.62 14.50
CA VAL A 155 -1.68 2.72 13.99
C VAL A 155 -2.31 3.34 12.75
N PHE A 156 -2.43 4.67 12.73
CA PHE A 156 -2.67 5.39 11.49
C PHE A 156 -1.85 6.68 11.44
N VAL A 157 -1.22 6.96 10.29
CA VAL A 157 -0.35 8.13 10.10
C VAL A 157 -0.58 8.76 8.73
N GLY A 158 -0.79 10.07 8.71
CA GLY A 158 -0.96 10.89 7.51
C GLY A 158 -1.37 12.31 7.83
N GLY A 159 -2.02 12.98 6.90
CA GLY A 159 -2.65 14.29 7.08
C GLY A 159 -4.12 14.20 7.49
N GLY A 160 -4.83 15.33 7.37
CA GLY A 160 -6.28 15.42 7.57
C GLY A 160 -6.71 15.72 8.99
N ARG A 161 -5.82 16.27 9.84
CA ARG A 161 -6.10 16.58 11.25
C ARG A 161 -7.38 17.42 11.43
N LYS A 162 -7.64 18.37 10.55
CA LYS A 162 -8.85 19.22 10.62
C LYS A 162 -10.16 18.41 10.63
N TYR A 163 -10.23 17.28 9.98
CA TYR A 163 -11.44 16.43 9.96
C TYR A 163 -11.68 15.69 11.28
N PHE A 164 -10.71 15.71 12.19
CA PHE A 164 -10.81 15.18 13.55
C PHE A 164 -11.11 16.27 14.61
N GLU A 165 -10.69 17.52 14.40
CA GLU A 165 -10.82 18.58 15.41
C GLU A 165 -11.65 19.80 14.98
N GLU A 166 -11.74 20.12 13.67
CA GLU A 166 -12.47 21.28 13.13
C GLU A 166 -13.76 20.83 12.44
N ARG A 167 -14.63 20.19 13.20
CA ARG A 167 -15.78 19.49 12.66
C ARG A 167 -17.07 20.30 12.75
N ALA A 168 -17.97 20.12 11.76
CA ALA A 168 -19.28 20.76 11.73
C ALA A 168 -20.20 20.29 12.88
N ASP A 169 -19.99 19.06 13.39
CA ASP A 169 -20.75 18.49 14.52
C ASP A 169 -20.22 18.94 15.90
N ASN A 170 -19.20 19.79 15.94
CA ASN A 170 -18.52 20.27 17.17
C ASN A 170 -17.89 19.16 18.04
N ARG A 171 -17.72 17.95 17.53
CA ARG A 171 -16.95 16.90 18.20
C ARG A 171 -15.45 17.16 18.04
N ASN A 172 -14.67 16.73 19.03
CA ASN A 172 -13.22 16.63 18.93
C ASN A 172 -12.83 15.16 18.97
N LEU A 173 -12.61 14.56 17.79
CA LEU A 173 -12.25 13.14 17.69
C LEU A 173 -10.85 12.85 18.22
N ILE A 174 -9.97 13.87 18.32
CA ILE A 174 -8.63 13.70 18.92
C ILE A 174 -8.77 13.41 20.42
N ASP A 175 -9.65 14.10 21.11
CA ASP A 175 -9.90 13.84 22.54
C ASP A 175 -10.56 12.46 22.74
N GLU A 176 -11.45 12.06 21.82
CA GLU A 176 -12.05 10.73 21.83
C GLU A 176 -11.02 9.62 21.57
N LEU A 177 -10.04 9.85 20.67
CA LEU A 177 -8.91 8.93 20.43
C LEU A 177 -8.03 8.81 21.68
N LYS A 178 -7.69 9.94 22.34
CA LYS A 178 -6.94 9.91 23.61
C LYS A 178 -7.69 9.12 24.68
N ALA A 179 -9.03 9.28 24.79
CA ALA A 179 -9.85 8.49 25.71
C ALA A 179 -9.84 6.99 25.41
N LYS A 180 -9.55 6.60 24.15
CA LYS A 180 -9.33 5.22 23.70
C LYS A 180 -7.85 4.78 23.78
N ASN A 181 -7.02 5.51 24.52
CA ASN A 181 -5.59 5.25 24.74
C ASN A 181 -4.71 5.41 23.48
N TYR A 182 -5.12 6.21 22.50
CA TYR A 182 -4.22 6.58 21.42
C TYR A 182 -3.22 7.64 21.88
N GLN A 183 -1.96 7.43 21.54
CA GLN A 183 -0.92 8.44 21.56
C GLN A 183 -1.07 9.27 20.29
N VAL A 184 -1.31 10.57 20.42
CA VAL A 184 -1.51 11.45 19.26
C VAL A 184 -0.19 12.16 18.95
N ALA A 185 0.28 12.04 17.72
CA ALA A 185 1.50 12.65 17.23
C ALA A 185 1.20 13.68 16.13
N TYR A 186 1.91 14.80 16.14
CA TYR A 186 1.74 15.89 15.19
C TYR A 186 2.98 16.11 14.31
N THR A 187 4.09 15.46 14.62
CA THR A 187 5.32 15.50 13.85
C THR A 187 5.83 14.08 13.55
N ILE A 188 6.63 13.93 12.51
CA ILE A 188 7.25 12.65 12.20
C ILE A 188 8.21 12.18 13.31
N ASP A 189 8.86 13.09 14.01
CA ASP A 189 9.74 12.75 15.12
C ASP A 189 8.96 12.22 16.32
N ASP A 190 7.78 12.76 16.61
CA ASP A 190 6.88 12.22 17.64
C ASP A 190 6.41 10.80 17.25
N VAL A 191 6.03 10.59 15.98
CA VAL A 191 5.66 9.25 15.49
C VAL A 191 6.81 8.26 15.69
N LYS A 192 8.05 8.63 15.36
CA LYS A 192 9.23 7.78 15.53
C LYS A 192 9.58 7.50 16.98
N ALA A 193 9.21 8.39 17.90
CA ALA A 193 9.46 8.21 19.34
C ALA A 193 8.54 7.15 19.96
N ILE A 194 7.35 6.92 19.41
CA ILE A 194 6.37 5.95 19.91
C ILE A 194 6.74 4.53 19.41
N LYS A 195 6.89 3.57 20.34
CA LYS A 195 7.35 2.21 20.04
C LYS A 195 6.32 1.12 20.34
N SER A 196 5.24 1.46 21.01
CA SER A 196 4.19 0.50 21.38
C SER A 196 2.89 1.21 21.73
N GLY A 197 1.80 0.45 21.77
CA GLY A 197 0.45 0.97 22.03
C GLY A 197 -0.19 1.53 20.75
N LYS A 198 -1.31 2.22 20.90
CA LYS A 198 -2.04 2.80 19.78
C LYS A 198 -1.47 4.17 19.38
N LEU A 199 -1.38 4.44 18.08
CA LEU A 199 -0.83 5.68 17.54
C LEU A 199 -1.79 6.32 16.52
N ALA A 200 -2.09 7.59 16.70
CA ALA A 200 -2.74 8.47 15.74
C ALA A 200 -1.75 9.58 15.34
N GLY A 201 -1.09 9.43 14.20
CA GLY A 201 -0.17 10.41 13.64
C GLY A 201 -0.88 11.34 12.64
N LEU A 202 -1.35 12.48 13.09
CA LEU A 202 -2.08 13.48 12.29
C LEU A 202 -1.15 14.67 11.99
N LEU A 203 -0.22 14.47 11.03
CA LEU A 203 0.96 15.30 10.86
C LEU A 203 0.67 16.64 10.17
N TYR A 204 -0.40 16.72 9.39
CA TYR A 204 -0.76 17.90 8.61
C TYR A 204 -2.24 18.21 8.79
N GLU A 205 -2.56 19.50 8.75
CA GLU A 205 -3.94 19.99 8.93
C GLU A 205 -4.89 19.42 7.87
N ASP A 206 -4.48 19.48 6.60
CA ASP A 206 -5.20 18.91 5.46
C ASP A 206 -4.35 17.82 4.79
N GLN A 207 -3.97 18.02 3.55
CA GLN A 207 -3.14 17.09 2.80
C GLN A 207 -1.67 17.21 3.17
N ASN A 208 -0.93 16.13 3.00
CA ASN A 208 0.53 16.16 3.15
C ASN A 208 1.13 17.01 2.00
N PRO A 209 2.24 17.72 2.22
CA PRO A 209 2.95 18.38 1.12
C PRO A 209 3.52 17.35 0.13
N ALA A 210 3.70 17.77 -1.11
CA ALA A 210 4.36 16.98 -2.14
C ALA A 210 5.87 16.82 -1.87
N MET A 211 6.52 15.90 -2.57
CA MET A 211 7.98 15.81 -2.56
C MET A 211 8.60 17.02 -3.32
N PRO A 212 9.69 17.62 -2.80
CA PRO A 212 10.52 17.14 -1.67
C PRO A 212 10.10 17.67 -0.28
N GLU A 213 9.10 18.53 -0.16
CA GLU A 213 8.73 19.22 1.08
C GLU A 213 8.27 18.26 2.17
N ARG A 214 7.67 17.11 1.78
CA ARG A 214 7.28 16.03 2.71
C ARG A 214 8.48 15.36 3.36
N GLY A 215 9.66 15.45 2.78
CA GLY A 215 10.88 14.81 3.29
C GLY A 215 10.75 13.29 3.38
N LYS A 216 11.25 12.70 4.45
CA LYS A 216 11.23 11.24 4.69
C LYS A 216 9.98 10.75 5.44
N MET A 217 8.89 11.51 5.40
CA MET A 217 7.69 11.19 6.17
C MET A 217 7.15 9.79 5.88
N LEU A 218 6.96 9.43 4.61
CA LEU A 218 6.36 8.15 4.24
C LEU A 218 7.22 6.93 4.65
N PRO A 219 8.50 6.85 4.30
CA PRO A 219 9.35 5.75 4.72
C PRO A 219 9.55 5.68 6.24
N ASP A 220 9.69 6.82 6.94
CA ASP A 220 9.90 6.86 8.39
C ASP A 220 8.62 6.45 9.15
N ALA A 221 7.45 6.96 8.76
CA ALA A 221 6.16 6.60 9.34
C ALA A 221 5.84 5.10 9.11
N THR A 222 6.15 4.58 7.92
CA THR A 222 5.96 3.15 7.61
C THR A 222 6.79 2.26 8.52
N MET A 223 8.06 2.60 8.74
CA MET A 223 8.92 1.82 9.62
C MET A 223 8.53 1.94 11.09
N ALA A 224 8.09 3.11 11.54
CA ALA A 224 7.54 3.30 12.90
C ALA A 224 6.25 2.48 13.10
N ALA A 225 5.35 2.47 12.11
CA ALA A 225 4.15 1.63 12.14
C ALA A 225 4.50 0.14 12.24
N ILE A 226 5.44 -0.34 11.42
CA ILE A 226 5.90 -1.74 11.47
C ILE A 226 6.47 -2.06 12.87
N GLU A 227 7.28 -1.19 13.47
CA GLU A 227 7.87 -1.40 14.79
C GLU A 227 6.80 -1.55 15.88
N ILE A 228 5.73 -0.76 15.82
CA ILE A 228 4.61 -0.86 16.76
C ILE A 228 3.81 -2.15 16.52
N LEU A 229 3.46 -2.44 15.26
CA LEU A 229 2.59 -3.56 14.90
C LEU A 229 3.26 -4.93 15.12
N ASP A 230 4.58 -5.03 14.96
CA ASP A 230 5.34 -6.29 15.14
C ASP A 230 5.39 -6.74 16.61
N ASN A 231 4.99 -5.91 17.57
CA ASN A 231 4.77 -6.32 18.95
C ASN A 231 3.64 -7.36 19.09
N ASN A 232 2.72 -7.45 18.12
CA ASN A 232 1.64 -8.44 18.14
C ASN A 232 2.15 -9.83 17.73
N LYS A 233 2.05 -10.78 18.66
CA LYS A 233 2.53 -12.16 18.43
C LYS A 233 1.77 -12.90 17.34
N LYS A 234 0.52 -12.52 17.04
CA LYS A 234 -0.27 -13.12 15.96
C LYS A 234 0.10 -12.56 14.58
N GLY A 235 0.77 -11.40 14.52
CA GLY A 235 1.16 -10.72 13.30
C GLY A 235 0.33 -9.48 13.04
N PHE A 236 0.48 -8.91 11.83
CA PHE A 236 -0.18 -7.65 11.48
C PHE A 236 -0.56 -7.57 10.01
N PHE A 237 -1.50 -6.67 9.74
CA PHE A 237 -1.81 -6.14 8.42
C PHE A 237 -1.51 -4.64 8.41
N LEU A 238 -0.72 -4.17 7.43
CA LEU A 238 -0.41 -2.76 7.23
C LEU A 238 -0.70 -2.36 5.79
N MET A 239 -1.49 -1.30 5.60
CA MET A 239 -1.63 -0.62 4.33
C MET A 239 -0.74 0.62 4.30
N VAL A 240 -0.01 0.82 3.21
CA VAL A 240 0.85 1.98 2.97
C VAL A 240 0.52 2.59 1.62
N GLU A 241 0.37 3.91 1.56
CA GLU A 241 0.01 4.58 0.31
C GLU A 241 0.99 5.67 -0.09
N GLY A 242 1.50 5.57 -1.32
CA GLY A 242 2.17 6.66 -2.05
C GLY A 242 1.16 7.45 -2.86
N SER A 243 0.44 8.35 -2.22
CA SER A 243 -0.79 8.97 -2.71
C SER A 243 -0.59 9.96 -3.86
N GLN A 244 0.59 10.61 -3.93
CA GLN A 244 0.75 11.80 -4.78
C GLN A 244 1.39 11.51 -6.14
N ILE A 245 1.65 10.25 -6.46
CA ILE A 245 1.97 9.82 -7.83
C ILE A 245 0.78 10.13 -8.75
N ASP A 246 -0.44 9.89 -8.25
CA ASP A 246 -1.69 10.22 -8.93
C ASP A 246 -1.84 11.72 -9.18
N TRP A 247 -1.65 12.56 -8.15
CA TRP A 247 -1.82 14.00 -8.26
C TRP A 247 -0.83 14.61 -9.24
N ALA A 248 0.44 14.20 -9.19
CA ALA A 248 1.45 14.62 -10.16
C ALA A 248 1.10 14.19 -11.60
N SER A 249 0.49 13.00 -11.75
CA SER A 249 0.04 12.49 -13.04
C SER A 249 -1.19 13.25 -13.56
N HIS A 250 -2.12 13.67 -12.69
CA HIS A 250 -3.25 14.55 -13.02
C HIS A 250 -2.78 15.93 -13.54
N ASP A 251 -1.68 16.43 -12.98
CA ASP A 251 -1.06 17.70 -13.42
C ASP A 251 -0.23 17.53 -14.69
N ASN A 252 0.00 16.28 -15.14
CA ASN A 252 0.90 15.93 -16.24
C ASN A 252 2.35 16.40 -15.98
N ASP A 253 2.75 16.42 -14.69
CA ASP A 253 4.09 16.80 -14.25
C ASP A 253 4.97 15.54 -14.07
N ALA A 254 5.65 15.14 -15.14
CA ALA A 254 6.51 13.97 -15.13
C ALA A 254 7.70 14.10 -14.14
N ALA A 255 8.19 15.31 -13.88
CA ALA A 255 9.27 15.53 -12.93
C ALA A 255 8.79 15.32 -11.49
N GLN A 256 7.56 15.73 -11.16
CA GLN A 256 6.97 15.46 -9.87
C GLN A 256 6.57 13.99 -9.73
N VAL A 257 6.04 13.34 -10.78
CA VAL A 257 5.80 11.88 -10.81
C VAL A 257 7.06 11.13 -10.42
N VAL A 258 8.21 11.47 -10.98
CA VAL A 258 9.50 10.83 -10.64
C VAL A 258 9.80 10.97 -9.15
N LYS A 259 9.66 12.17 -8.56
CA LYS A 259 9.96 12.38 -7.14
C LYS A 259 9.07 11.54 -6.23
N GLU A 260 7.76 11.48 -6.53
CA GLU A 260 6.80 10.71 -5.75
C GLU A 260 7.03 9.19 -5.88
N VAL A 261 7.35 8.71 -7.10
CA VAL A 261 7.71 7.30 -7.31
C VAL A 261 8.97 6.93 -6.56
N LEU A 262 9.99 7.80 -6.51
CA LEU A 262 11.23 7.51 -5.79
C LEU A 262 11.06 7.51 -4.27
N ASP A 263 10.22 8.38 -3.70
CA ASP A 263 9.84 8.34 -2.28
C ASP A 263 9.10 7.03 -1.93
N PHE A 264 8.17 6.64 -2.80
CA PHE A 264 7.45 5.37 -2.65
C PHE A 264 8.39 4.16 -2.78
N ASP A 265 9.32 4.16 -3.75
CA ASP A 265 10.30 3.09 -3.95
C ASP A 265 11.31 2.99 -2.78
N GLU A 266 11.70 4.11 -2.16
CA GLU A 266 12.48 4.08 -0.92
C GLU A 266 11.69 3.37 0.20
N THR A 267 10.41 3.69 0.32
CA THR A 267 9.52 3.03 1.29
C THR A 267 9.41 1.52 1.02
N VAL A 268 9.21 1.14 -0.25
CA VAL A 268 9.22 -0.26 -0.68
C VAL A 268 10.54 -0.93 -0.29
N GLY A 269 11.68 -0.29 -0.56
CA GLY A 269 13.00 -0.82 -0.22
C GLY A 269 13.15 -1.16 1.26
N ARG A 270 12.75 -0.25 2.14
CA ARG A 270 12.81 -0.46 3.61
C ARG A 270 11.87 -1.59 4.07
N VAL A 271 10.68 -1.69 3.50
CA VAL A 271 9.73 -2.78 3.79
C VAL A 271 10.27 -4.12 3.31
N LEU A 272 10.89 -4.17 2.13
CA LEU A 272 11.53 -5.38 1.61
C LEU A 272 12.73 -5.83 2.47
N ASP A 273 13.52 -4.89 3.00
CA ASP A 273 14.60 -5.20 3.94
C ASP A 273 14.07 -5.82 5.23
N TYR A 274 13.00 -5.23 5.79
CA TYR A 274 12.31 -5.81 6.94
C TYR A 274 11.80 -7.22 6.63
N ALA A 275 11.08 -7.41 5.53
CA ALA A 275 10.52 -8.70 5.15
C ALA A 275 11.60 -9.76 4.90
N GLN A 276 12.70 -9.40 4.25
CA GLN A 276 13.84 -10.28 4.02
C GLN A 276 14.51 -10.71 5.32
N LYS A 277 14.68 -9.77 6.26
CA LYS A 277 15.31 -10.02 7.57
C LYS A 277 14.48 -11.00 8.42
N HIS A 278 13.14 -10.86 8.42
CA HIS A 278 12.26 -11.64 9.31
C HIS A 278 11.71 -12.91 8.65
N GLY A 279 11.62 -12.98 7.32
CA GLY A 279 11.23 -14.17 6.55
C GLY A 279 9.76 -14.59 6.66
N ASN A 280 8.93 -13.86 7.40
CA ASN A 280 7.53 -14.18 7.70
C ASN A 280 6.52 -13.13 7.22
N THR A 281 6.96 -12.18 6.41
CA THR A 281 6.17 -11.06 5.93
C THR A 281 5.95 -11.17 4.42
N LEU A 282 4.68 -11.16 4.01
CA LEU A 282 4.28 -10.99 2.62
C LEU A 282 4.17 -9.50 2.32
N VAL A 283 4.89 -9.05 1.30
CA VAL A 283 4.81 -7.69 0.76
C VAL A 283 4.13 -7.75 -0.59
N ILE A 284 3.11 -6.92 -0.78
CA ILE A 284 2.37 -6.76 -2.04
C ILE A 284 2.43 -5.29 -2.40
N ILE A 285 2.88 -4.97 -3.62
CA ILE A 285 2.97 -3.60 -4.13
C ILE A 285 2.11 -3.54 -5.40
N THR A 286 1.17 -2.59 -5.46
CA THR A 286 0.28 -2.41 -6.62
C THR A 286 -0.17 -0.96 -6.73
N ALA A 287 -1.10 -0.70 -7.63
CA ALA A 287 -1.84 0.56 -7.74
C ALA A 287 -3.34 0.28 -7.75
N ASP A 288 -4.13 1.28 -7.51
CA ASP A 288 -5.58 1.24 -7.64
C ASP A 288 -6.04 1.49 -9.09
N HIS A 289 -5.31 2.32 -9.84
CA HIS A 289 -5.45 2.61 -11.28
C HIS A 289 -4.15 3.19 -11.86
N GLU A 290 -4.17 3.54 -13.12
CA GLU A 290 -3.17 4.41 -13.79
C GLU A 290 -3.79 5.79 -14.01
N THR A 291 -2.94 6.84 -13.98
CA THR A 291 -3.36 8.24 -14.19
C THR A 291 -2.50 8.92 -15.26
N GLY A 292 -3.14 9.75 -16.09
CA GLY A 292 -2.49 10.61 -17.08
C GLY A 292 -2.24 9.96 -18.44
N GLY A 293 -2.26 8.62 -18.53
CA GLY A 293 -1.89 7.91 -19.76
C GLY A 293 -0.48 8.26 -20.20
N LEU A 294 0.49 8.22 -19.27
CA LEU A 294 1.89 8.57 -19.48
C LEU A 294 2.55 7.63 -20.48
N THR A 295 3.31 8.21 -21.43
CA THR A 295 4.12 7.50 -22.41
C THR A 295 5.46 8.20 -22.63
N PHE A 296 6.42 7.52 -23.26
CA PHE A 296 7.77 8.02 -23.52
C PHE A 296 8.11 7.90 -25.01
N PRO A 297 7.86 8.94 -25.82
CA PRO A 297 8.23 8.94 -27.25
C PRO A 297 9.72 8.76 -27.49
N THR A 298 10.57 9.32 -26.61
CA THR A 298 12.03 9.21 -26.68
C THR A 298 12.67 9.38 -25.31
N GLY A 299 13.95 9.01 -25.17
CA GLY A 299 14.72 9.14 -23.94
C GLY A 299 16.16 8.69 -24.08
N ASN A 300 16.92 8.88 -23.00
CA ASN A 300 18.32 8.44 -22.90
C ASN A 300 18.56 7.76 -21.53
N ILE A 301 18.62 6.45 -21.54
CA ILE A 301 18.81 5.61 -20.34
C ILE A 301 20.11 5.96 -19.61
N LYS A 302 21.21 6.23 -20.34
CA LYS A 302 22.51 6.58 -19.71
C LYS A 302 22.49 7.94 -19.05
N ALA A 303 21.72 8.89 -19.61
CA ALA A 303 21.55 10.21 -19.04
C ALA A 303 20.48 10.28 -17.96
N GLY A 304 19.66 9.23 -17.83
CA GLY A 304 18.52 9.22 -16.89
C GLY A 304 17.40 10.19 -17.31
N THR A 305 17.24 10.45 -18.60
CA THR A 305 16.28 11.45 -19.13
C THR A 305 15.31 10.82 -20.13
N PHE A 306 14.12 11.41 -20.23
CA PHE A 306 13.09 11.01 -21.18
C PHE A 306 12.20 12.20 -21.55
N GLU A 307 11.55 12.12 -22.69
CA GLU A 307 10.44 12.98 -23.07
C GLU A 307 9.14 12.31 -22.64
N ALA A 308 8.34 13.03 -21.86
CA ALA A 308 7.05 12.53 -21.38
C ALA A 308 5.92 13.07 -22.24
N ALA A 309 4.96 12.20 -22.56
CA ALA A 309 3.70 12.59 -23.19
C ALA A 309 2.54 11.98 -22.40
N PHE A 310 1.52 12.80 -22.14
CA PHE A 310 0.30 12.40 -21.43
C PHE A 310 -0.89 12.47 -22.38
N THR A 311 -1.78 11.50 -22.31
CA THR A 311 -2.96 11.44 -23.17
C THR A 311 -4.20 12.04 -22.53
N THR A 312 -4.19 12.22 -21.20
CA THR A 312 -5.31 12.74 -20.41
C THR A 312 -4.79 13.41 -19.13
N LYS A 313 -5.68 14.12 -18.43
CA LYS A 313 -5.50 14.53 -17.04
C LYS A 313 -6.31 13.66 -16.05
N GLY A 314 -7.01 12.66 -16.55
CA GLY A 314 -7.79 11.71 -15.74
C GLY A 314 -7.10 10.36 -15.63
N HIS A 315 -7.81 9.43 -14.99
CA HIS A 315 -7.37 8.05 -14.91
C HIS A 315 -7.53 7.34 -16.25
N THR A 316 -6.85 6.19 -16.41
CA THR A 316 -7.04 5.30 -17.56
C THR A 316 -7.46 3.91 -17.10
N GLY A 317 -8.06 3.14 -18.03
CA GLY A 317 -8.52 1.77 -17.77
C GLY A 317 -7.46 0.70 -18.02
N ILE A 318 -6.19 1.06 -18.09
CA ILE A 318 -5.09 0.11 -18.31
C ILE A 318 -4.88 -0.74 -17.05
N PRO A 319 -4.69 -2.07 -17.16
CA PRO A 319 -4.29 -2.89 -16.02
C PRO A 319 -2.99 -2.40 -15.40
N VAL A 320 -2.92 -2.39 -14.08
CA VAL A 320 -1.73 -1.98 -13.34
C VAL A 320 -0.95 -3.18 -12.81
N PRO A 321 0.38 -3.07 -12.61
CA PRO A 321 1.18 -4.18 -12.14
C PRO A 321 0.94 -4.49 -10.66
N VAL A 322 1.18 -5.76 -10.31
CA VAL A 322 1.28 -6.25 -8.93
C VAL A 322 2.65 -6.89 -8.77
N PHE A 323 3.40 -6.45 -7.79
CA PHE A 323 4.66 -7.07 -7.38
C PHE A 323 4.47 -7.73 -6.03
N ALA A 324 5.07 -8.89 -5.82
CA ALA A 324 4.99 -9.56 -4.53
C ALA A 324 6.33 -10.17 -4.11
N PHE A 325 6.56 -10.15 -2.78
CA PHE A 325 7.77 -10.66 -2.15
C PHE A 325 7.44 -11.38 -0.85
N GLY A 326 8.18 -12.44 -0.52
CA GLY A 326 8.01 -13.19 0.73
C GLY A 326 7.06 -14.39 0.61
N PRO A 327 6.63 -14.96 1.75
CA PRO A 327 5.80 -16.15 1.78
C PRO A 327 4.46 -15.94 1.07
N GLY A 328 4.12 -16.80 0.09
CA GLY A 328 2.88 -16.71 -0.68
C GLY A 328 2.89 -15.73 -1.84
N ALA A 329 4.04 -15.07 -2.13
CA ALA A 329 4.18 -14.15 -3.25
C ALA A 329 3.86 -14.76 -4.62
N ASP A 330 4.08 -16.06 -4.79
CA ASP A 330 3.76 -16.83 -6.01
C ASP A 330 2.26 -16.79 -6.40
N LYS A 331 1.38 -16.44 -5.47
CA LYS A 331 -0.06 -16.32 -5.70
C LYS A 331 -0.47 -15.04 -6.43
N PHE A 332 0.45 -14.08 -6.61
CA PHE A 332 0.19 -12.76 -7.20
C PHE A 332 0.77 -12.61 -8.60
N THR A 333 0.81 -13.69 -9.37
CA THR A 333 1.32 -13.72 -10.75
C THR A 333 0.19 -13.86 -11.79
N GLY A 334 0.45 -13.42 -13.02
CA GLY A 334 -0.52 -13.46 -14.13
C GLY A 334 -1.53 -12.31 -14.08
N PHE A 335 -2.54 -12.37 -14.94
CA PHE A 335 -3.64 -11.41 -14.95
C PHE A 335 -4.75 -11.82 -13.97
N MET A 336 -5.22 -10.86 -13.16
CA MET A 336 -6.27 -11.10 -12.16
C MET A 336 -7.21 -9.88 -12.03
N GLU A 337 -8.31 -10.06 -11.33
CA GLU A 337 -9.17 -8.96 -10.86
C GLU A 337 -8.54 -8.32 -9.61
N ASN A 338 -8.58 -6.98 -9.49
CA ASN A 338 -8.05 -6.29 -8.30
C ASN A 338 -8.77 -6.75 -7.02
N MET A 339 -10.08 -7.01 -7.09
CA MET A 339 -10.85 -7.55 -5.97
C MET A 339 -10.37 -8.93 -5.47
N SER A 340 -9.60 -9.67 -6.26
CA SER A 340 -9.06 -10.98 -5.84
C SER A 340 -7.90 -10.88 -4.86
N ILE A 341 -7.26 -9.71 -4.72
CA ILE A 341 -6.13 -9.48 -3.79
C ILE A 341 -6.56 -9.75 -2.36
N LYS A 342 -7.69 -9.18 -1.92
CA LYS A 342 -8.25 -9.43 -0.58
C LYS A 342 -8.40 -10.94 -0.29
N ALA A 343 -9.09 -11.67 -1.16
CA ALA A 343 -9.33 -13.10 -0.95
C ALA A 343 -8.04 -13.93 -0.90
N LYS A 344 -6.99 -13.50 -1.61
CA LYS A 344 -5.66 -14.14 -1.54
C LYS A 344 -5.01 -13.88 -0.19
N ILE A 345 -5.07 -12.63 0.32
CA ILE A 345 -4.54 -12.26 1.64
C ILE A 345 -5.26 -13.03 2.73
N GLU A 346 -6.61 -13.07 2.72
CA GLU A 346 -7.42 -13.83 3.69
C GLU A 346 -7.00 -15.31 3.78
N ARG A 347 -6.85 -15.97 2.64
CA ARG A 347 -6.42 -17.37 2.59
C ARG A 347 -5.01 -17.58 3.14
N LEU A 348 -4.09 -16.64 2.88
CA LEU A 348 -2.71 -16.74 3.33
C LEU A 348 -2.59 -16.49 4.82
N LEU A 349 -3.33 -15.51 5.36
CA LEU A 349 -3.42 -15.21 6.80
C LEU A 349 -4.36 -16.14 7.57
N ARG A 350 -5.26 -16.87 6.89
CA ARG A 350 -6.32 -17.73 7.45
C ARG A 350 -7.36 -16.93 8.27
N LEU A 351 -7.78 -15.81 7.72
CA LEU A 351 -8.83 -14.96 8.31
C LEU A 351 -10.22 -15.51 7.99
#